data_a64ae3f95aa88468d50726d3595a41e6
#
_entry.id   a64ae3f95aa88468d50726d3595a41e6
#
_cell.length_a   1.000
_cell.length_b   1.000
_cell.length_c   1.000
_cell.angle_alpha   90.00
_cell.angle_beta   90.00
_cell.angle_gamma   90.00
#
_symmetry.space_group_name_H-M   'P 1'
#
loop_
_entity.id
_entity.type
_entity.pdbx_description
1 polymer ?
#
loop_
_entity_poly.entity_id
_entity_poly.type
_entity_poly.pdbx_seq_one_letter_code
_entity_poly.pdbx_strand_id
1 'polypeptide(L)'
;MTMPVMEPDLDATVLETWARAIDEGPFSSLCWGERIAFDNPDNLTLLGALAAWTTRVRLLTTVIVPQLHEPAMLAKGLATGDLLSGGRLTVGIGVGGRHEDYHAVGADPSTQTMRGMAERVAVMKRVWAGEKITDSVLPVGPAPVQPGGPPLFVGSIGPKTIRSAASWADG
;
A
#
# COMPACT_ATOMS: atom_id res chain seq x y z
N MET A 1 5.15 2.97 14.79
CA MET A 1 6.16 4.02 14.54
C MET A 1 6.20 4.33 13.05
N THR A 2 6.44 5.58 12.66
CA THR A 2 6.42 5.99 11.25
C THR A 2 7.85 6.24 10.74
N MET A 3 8.11 5.84 9.48
CA MET A 3 9.34 6.18 8.76
C MET A 3 9.38 7.68 8.48
N PRO A 4 10.56 8.32 8.51
CA PRO A 4 10.71 9.76 8.28
C PRO A 4 10.74 10.12 6.78
N VAL A 5 9.88 9.54 5.97
CA VAL A 5 9.91 9.63 4.50
C VAL A 5 9.62 11.02 3.92
N MET A 6 9.23 11.98 4.75
CA MET A 6 8.97 13.37 4.34
C MET A 6 10.05 14.36 4.81
N GLU A 7 11.09 13.85 5.45
CA GLU A 7 12.21 14.70 5.90
C GLU A 7 13.18 14.97 4.74
N PRO A 8 13.79 16.14 4.69
CA PRO A 8 14.82 16.43 3.70
C PRO A 8 16.10 15.60 3.96
N ASP A 9 16.92 15.47 2.94
CA ASP A 9 18.25 14.85 3.01
C ASP A 9 18.26 13.37 3.45
N LEU A 10 17.20 12.64 3.16
CA LEU A 10 17.14 11.20 3.40
C LEU A 10 18.07 10.45 2.45
N ASP A 11 18.86 9.55 3.02
CA ASP A 11 19.61 8.56 2.28
C ASP A 11 19.22 7.12 2.69
N ALA A 12 19.72 6.15 1.95
CA ALA A 12 19.42 4.74 2.20
C ALA A 12 19.90 4.28 3.59
N THR A 13 21.01 4.84 4.10
CA THR A 13 21.56 4.49 5.42
C THR A 13 20.66 4.96 6.55
N VAL A 14 20.11 6.17 6.44
CA VAL A 14 19.14 6.71 7.40
C VAL A 14 17.88 5.85 7.42
N LEU A 15 17.34 5.52 6.24
CA LEU A 15 16.13 4.70 6.12
C LEU A 15 16.34 3.30 6.71
N GLU A 16 17.45 2.64 6.38
CA GLU A 16 17.77 1.32 6.93
C GLU A 16 17.97 1.36 8.45
N THR A 17 18.76 2.32 8.96
CA THR A 17 19.01 2.47 10.40
C THR A 17 17.72 2.68 11.17
N TRP A 18 16.81 3.52 10.65
CA TRP A 18 15.51 3.77 11.26
C TRP A 18 14.62 2.53 11.26
N ALA A 19 14.56 1.80 10.14
CA ALA A 19 13.77 0.57 10.03
C ALA A 19 14.25 -0.51 11.00
N ARG A 20 15.58 -0.73 11.11
CA ARG A 20 16.16 -1.69 12.05
C ARG A 20 15.91 -1.29 13.50
N ALA A 21 16.08 -0.03 13.84
CA ALA A 21 15.82 0.46 15.21
C ALA A 21 14.33 0.27 15.61
N ILE A 22 13.39 0.41 14.66
CA ILE A 22 11.98 0.11 14.90
C ILE A 22 11.78 -1.39 15.07
N ASP A 23 12.40 -2.22 14.23
CA ASP A 23 12.27 -3.68 14.30
C ASP A 23 12.83 -4.26 15.59
N GLU A 24 13.94 -3.73 16.08
CA GLU A 24 14.58 -4.12 17.34
C GLU A 24 13.87 -3.53 18.57
N GLY A 25 13.16 -2.42 18.40
CA GLY A 25 12.49 -1.69 19.47
C GLY A 25 11.15 -2.30 19.92
N PRO A 26 10.46 -1.66 20.87
CA PRO A 26 9.20 -2.17 21.44
C PRO A 26 7.97 -1.87 20.56
N PHE A 27 8.15 -1.67 19.26
CA PHE A 27 7.08 -1.32 18.35
C PHE A 27 6.44 -2.56 17.72
N SER A 28 5.12 -2.53 17.52
CA SER A 28 4.37 -3.59 16.82
C SER A 28 4.40 -3.43 15.31
N SER A 29 4.51 -2.20 14.83
CA SER A 29 4.36 -1.87 13.41
C SER A 29 5.30 -0.74 13.00
N LEU A 30 5.75 -0.81 11.76
CA LEU A 30 6.44 0.23 11.03
C LEU A 30 5.51 0.76 9.95
N CYS A 31 5.33 2.08 9.90
CA CYS A 31 4.37 2.73 9.00
C CYS A 31 5.07 3.72 8.06
N TRP A 32 4.52 3.91 6.86
CA TRP A 32 4.91 4.98 5.95
C TRP A 32 3.77 5.35 5.01
N GLY A 33 3.76 6.58 4.53
CA GLY A 33 2.73 7.11 3.63
C GLY A 33 3.22 7.30 2.21
N GLU A 34 2.28 7.47 1.29
CA GLU A 34 2.54 7.74 -0.11
C GLU A 34 2.37 9.22 -0.43
N ARG A 35 3.29 9.75 -1.18
CA ARG A 35 3.21 11.01 -1.90
C ARG A 35 3.84 10.80 -3.28
N ILE A 36 3.23 11.35 -4.31
CA ILE A 36 3.77 11.29 -5.67
C ILE A 36 4.47 12.61 -6.04
N ALA A 37 3.76 13.72 -5.88
CA ALA A 37 4.29 15.05 -6.16
C ALA A 37 5.08 15.61 -4.97
N PHE A 38 6.10 14.87 -4.53
CA PHE A 38 6.95 15.23 -3.39
C PHE A 38 8.31 14.54 -3.49
N ASP A 39 9.35 15.13 -2.91
CA ASP A 39 10.71 14.55 -2.87
C ASP A 39 10.81 13.52 -1.75
N ASN A 40 10.34 12.32 -2.02
CA ASN A 40 10.36 11.19 -1.09
C ASN A 40 10.47 9.86 -1.86
N PRO A 41 10.90 8.77 -1.20
CA PRO A 41 11.00 7.45 -1.82
C PRO A 41 9.65 6.93 -2.34
N ASP A 42 9.68 6.23 -3.48
CA ASP A 42 8.53 5.48 -3.98
C ASP A 42 8.04 4.45 -2.95
N ASN A 43 6.74 4.39 -2.77
CA ASN A 43 6.10 3.59 -1.70
C ASN A 43 6.34 2.07 -1.85
N LEU A 44 6.21 1.53 -3.06
CA LEU A 44 6.37 0.09 -3.31
C LEU A 44 7.85 -0.33 -3.33
N THR A 45 8.73 0.53 -3.84
CA THR A 45 10.18 0.29 -3.79
C THR A 45 10.67 0.27 -2.34
N LEU A 46 10.21 1.22 -1.53
CA LEU A 46 10.52 1.26 -0.10
C LEU A 46 9.95 0.04 0.64
N LEU A 47 8.75 -0.44 0.30
CA LEU A 47 8.19 -1.68 0.85
C LEU A 47 9.15 -2.87 0.69
N GLY A 48 9.74 -3.03 -0.49
CA GLY A 48 10.72 -4.10 -0.73
C GLY A 48 11.95 -3.99 0.18
N ALA A 49 12.48 -2.78 0.35
CA ALA A 49 13.60 -2.52 1.25
C ALA A 49 13.23 -2.78 2.73
N LEU A 50 12.10 -2.25 3.20
CA LEU A 50 11.62 -2.46 4.56
C LEU A 50 11.37 -3.96 4.86
N ALA A 51 10.85 -4.72 3.90
CA ALA A 51 10.68 -6.16 4.04
C ALA A 51 12.02 -6.89 4.24
N ALA A 52 13.09 -6.43 3.56
CA ALA A 52 14.43 -7.01 3.67
C ALA A 52 15.18 -6.55 4.95
N TRP A 53 14.97 -5.32 5.41
CA TRP A 53 15.65 -4.76 6.58
C TRP A 53 15.02 -5.16 7.91
N THR A 54 13.79 -5.68 7.91
CA THR A 54 13.04 -6.03 9.13
C THR A 54 12.61 -7.48 9.14
N THR A 55 12.42 -8.06 10.33
CA THR A 55 12.05 -9.47 10.50
C THR A 55 10.81 -9.67 11.38
N ARG A 56 10.45 -8.70 12.19
CA ARG A 56 9.45 -8.85 13.26
C ARG A 56 8.24 -7.95 13.11
N VAL A 57 8.44 -6.65 12.90
CA VAL A 57 7.34 -5.68 12.89
C VAL A 57 6.42 -5.86 11.68
N ARG A 58 5.14 -5.57 11.86
CA ARG A 58 4.22 -5.43 10.73
C ARG A 58 4.58 -4.21 9.90
N LEU A 59 4.48 -4.36 8.60
CA LEU A 59 4.66 -3.28 7.64
C LEU A 59 3.29 -2.71 7.26
N LEU A 60 3.05 -1.43 7.51
CA LEU A 60 1.74 -0.80 7.33
C LEU A 60 1.85 0.47 6.50
N THR A 61 1.23 0.49 5.33
CA THR A 61 1.10 1.74 4.57
C THR A 61 0.06 2.68 5.23
N THR A 62 0.36 4.00 5.28
CA THR A 62 -0.51 4.98 5.95
C THR A 62 -0.58 6.32 5.20
N VAL A 63 -1.12 6.34 4.02
CA VAL A 63 -1.82 5.31 3.24
C VAL A 63 -1.23 5.21 1.84
N ILE A 64 -1.57 4.14 1.10
CA ILE A 64 -1.46 4.09 -0.36
C ILE A 64 -2.76 4.62 -0.97
N VAL A 65 -2.68 5.27 -2.13
CA VAL A 65 -3.84 5.79 -2.86
C VAL A 65 -4.08 4.96 -4.11
N PRO A 66 -4.96 3.96 -4.10
CA PRO A 66 -5.12 3.02 -5.21
C PRO A 66 -5.46 3.69 -6.56
N GLN A 67 -6.09 4.87 -6.53
CA GLN A 67 -6.46 5.61 -7.73
C GLN A 67 -5.25 6.20 -8.50
N LEU A 68 -4.09 6.29 -7.86
CA LEU A 68 -2.85 6.79 -8.49
C LEU A 68 -2.09 5.69 -9.24
N HIS A 69 -2.56 4.43 -9.15
CA HIS A 69 -1.90 3.26 -9.70
C HIS A 69 -2.79 2.51 -10.70
N GLU A 70 -2.15 1.78 -11.59
CA GLU A 70 -2.84 0.71 -12.34
C GLU A 70 -3.11 -0.46 -11.35
N PRO A 71 -4.38 -0.90 -11.17
CA PRO A 71 -4.74 -1.77 -10.06
C PRO A 71 -4.11 -3.17 -10.10
N ALA A 72 -3.86 -3.74 -11.29
CA ALA A 72 -3.20 -5.04 -11.38
C ALA A 72 -1.71 -4.95 -11.03
N MET A 73 -1.06 -3.85 -11.41
CA MET A 73 0.35 -3.60 -11.05
C MET A 73 0.50 -3.31 -9.56
N LEU A 74 -0.43 -2.55 -8.97
CA LEU A 74 -0.46 -2.32 -7.54
C LEU A 74 -0.66 -3.63 -6.77
N ALA A 75 -1.62 -4.46 -7.20
CA ALA A 75 -1.87 -5.77 -6.59
C ALA A 75 -0.64 -6.68 -6.66
N LYS A 76 0.06 -6.70 -7.81
CA LYS A 76 1.31 -7.44 -7.99
C LYS A 76 2.42 -6.96 -7.05
N GLY A 77 2.61 -5.64 -6.96
CA GLY A 77 3.62 -5.03 -6.07
C GLY A 77 3.37 -5.37 -4.61
N LEU A 78 2.12 -5.24 -4.15
CA LEU A 78 1.73 -5.56 -2.78
C LEU A 78 1.85 -7.05 -2.45
N ALA A 79 1.46 -7.95 -3.38
CA ALA A 79 1.66 -9.39 -3.21
C ALA A 79 3.16 -9.76 -3.16
N THR A 80 4.00 -9.05 -3.92
CA THR A 80 5.46 -9.21 -3.84
C THR A 80 5.99 -8.74 -2.49
N GLY A 81 5.54 -7.60 -1.99
CA GLY A 81 5.91 -7.10 -0.65
C GLY A 81 5.44 -8.03 0.47
N ASP A 82 4.26 -8.62 0.32
CA ASP A 82 3.73 -9.63 1.25
C ASP A 82 4.62 -10.89 1.26
N LEU A 83 5.01 -11.37 0.08
CA LEU A 83 5.95 -12.49 -0.07
C LEU A 83 7.30 -12.18 0.58
N LEU A 84 7.91 -11.05 0.26
CA LEU A 84 9.22 -10.65 0.76
C LEU A 84 9.22 -10.44 2.28
N SER A 85 8.12 -9.96 2.84
CA SER A 85 7.97 -9.78 4.29
C SER A 85 7.54 -11.04 5.03
N GLY A 86 7.25 -12.15 4.35
CA GLY A 86 6.74 -13.37 4.98
C GLY A 86 5.35 -13.19 5.61
N GLY A 87 4.45 -12.42 4.97
CA GLY A 87 3.08 -12.20 5.44
C GLY A 87 2.95 -11.14 6.54
N ARG A 88 3.92 -10.23 6.68
CA ARG A 88 3.87 -9.11 7.65
C ARG A 88 3.22 -7.84 7.10
N LEU A 89 2.80 -7.81 5.84
CA LEU A 89 2.19 -6.63 5.23
C LEU A 89 0.74 -6.44 5.69
N THR A 90 0.38 -5.20 5.99
CA THR A 90 -0.98 -4.68 6.10
C THR A 90 -1.07 -3.44 5.22
N VAL A 91 -2.08 -3.34 4.39
CA VAL A 91 -2.22 -2.26 3.42
C VAL A 91 -3.25 -1.25 3.90
N GLY A 92 -2.78 -0.13 4.42
CA GLY A 92 -3.65 1.03 4.66
C GLY A 92 -3.86 1.79 3.36
N ILE A 93 -5.10 2.00 2.99
CA ILE A 93 -5.51 2.69 1.76
C ILE A 93 -6.39 3.89 2.06
N GLY A 94 -6.36 4.86 1.16
CA GLY A 94 -7.19 6.07 1.25
C GLY A 94 -7.43 6.68 -0.11
N VAL A 95 -8.35 7.64 -0.17
CA VAL A 95 -8.64 8.36 -1.42
C VAL A 95 -7.58 9.42 -1.75
N GLY A 96 -6.62 9.66 -0.85
CA GLY A 96 -5.71 10.78 -0.95
C GLY A 96 -6.42 12.13 -0.69
N GLY A 97 -5.65 13.15 -0.31
CA GLY A 97 -6.19 14.50 -0.05
C GLY A 97 -5.63 15.56 -0.99
N ARG A 98 -4.77 15.18 -1.95
CA ARG A 98 -3.97 16.13 -2.71
C ARG A 98 -4.15 15.95 -4.21
N HIS A 99 -4.65 16.98 -4.86
CA HIS A 99 -4.85 16.98 -6.31
C HIS A 99 -3.54 16.93 -7.09
N GLU A 100 -2.45 17.47 -6.51
CA GLU A 100 -1.12 17.48 -7.13
C GLU A 100 -0.62 16.05 -7.41
N ASP A 101 -0.87 15.11 -6.50
CA ASP A 101 -0.47 13.70 -6.67
C ASP A 101 -1.23 13.06 -7.85
N TYR A 102 -2.53 13.36 -8.01
CA TYR A 102 -3.33 12.90 -9.16
C TYR A 102 -2.81 13.49 -10.48
N HIS A 103 -2.54 14.80 -10.52
CA HIS A 103 -2.02 15.47 -11.70
C HIS A 103 -0.64 14.94 -12.10
N ALA A 104 0.22 14.65 -11.13
CA ALA A 104 1.58 14.19 -11.38
C ALA A 104 1.66 12.87 -12.16
N VAL A 105 0.66 11.99 -12.01
CA VAL A 105 0.58 10.71 -12.74
C VAL A 105 -0.50 10.68 -13.81
N GLY A 106 -1.16 11.83 -14.09
CA GLY A 106 -2.26 11.89 -15.06
C GLY A 106 -3.51 11.10 -14.64
N ALA A 107 -3.69 10.84 -13.35
CA ALA A 107 -4.88 10.18 -12.84
C ALA A 107 -6.07 11.15 -12.86
N ASP A 108 -7.27 10.61 -13.12
CA ASP A 108 -8.50 11.41 -13.14
C ASP A 108 -8.93 11.79 -11.72
N PRO A 109 -8.93 13.09 -11.34
CA PRO A 109 -9.34 13.54 -10.02
C PRO A 109 -10.81 13.21 -9.69
N SER A 110 -11.66 12.96 -10.68
CA SER A 110 -13.05 12.55 -10.44
C SER A 110 -13.15 11.16 -9.76
N THR A 111 -12.09 10.36 -9.87
CA THR A 111 -11.99 9.05 -9.20
C THR A 111 -11.58 9.15 -7.73
N GLN A 112 -11.26 10.35 -7.21
CA GLN A 112 -10.92 10.61 -5.80
C GLN A 112 -12.12 10.44 -4.87
N THR A 113 -12.69 9.25 -4.89
CA THR A 113 -13.89 8.89 -4.14
C THR A 113 -13.74 7.51 -3.51
N MET A 114 -14.55 7.24 -2.47
CA MET A 114 -14.65 5.88 -1.87
C MET A 114 -15.08 4.83 -2.90
N ARG A 115 -15.94 5.20 -3.85
CA ARG A 115 -16.37 4.31 -4.93
C ARG A 115 -15.20 3.97 -5.86
N GLY A 116 -14.46 4.98 -6.34
CA GLY A 116 -13.30 4.77 -7.20
C GLY A 116 -12.21 3.94 -6.52
N MET A 117 -12.03 4.09 -5.19
CA MET A 117 -11.13 3.25 -4.42
C MET A 117 -11.65 1.80 -4.34
N ALA A 118 -12.92 1.59 -4.03
CA ALA A 118 -13.52 0.25 -3.94
C ALA A 118 -13.46 -0.51 -5.27
N GLU A 119 -13.66 0.16 -6.41
CA GLU A 119 -13.55 -0.42 -7.74
C GLU A 119 -12.12 -0.95 -8.01
N ARG A 120 -11.09 -0.20 -7.62
CA ARG A 120 -9.69 -0.64 -7.75
C ARG A 120 -9.34 -1.79 -6.81
N VAL A 121 -9.81 -1.73 -5.56
CA VAL A 121 -9.66 -2.83 -4.59
C VAL A 121 -10.32 -4.10 -5.09
N ALA A 122 -11.47 -4.02 -5.73
CA ALA A 122 -12.12 -5.19 -6.31
C ALA A 122 -11.24 -5.88 -7.37
N VAL A 123 -10.57 -5.10 -8.23
CA VAL A 123 -9.59 -5.64 -9.20
C VAL A 123 -8.40 -6.27 -8.47
N MET A 124 -7.85 -5.61 -7.46
CA MET A 124 -6.72 -6.13 -6.68
C MET A 124 -7.05 -7.49 -6.04
N LYS A 125 -8.23 -7.62 -5.42
CA LYS A 125 -8.67 -8.87 -4.80
C LYS A 125 -8.85 -10.00 -5.82
N ARG A 126 -9.35 -9.70 -7.03
CA ARG A 126 -9.43 -10.68 -8.12
C ARG A 126 -8.04 -11.14 -8.57
N VAL A 127 -7.08 -10.22 -8.67
CA VAL A 127 -5.67 -10.57 -8.96
C VAL A 127 -5.12 -11.51 -7.89
N TRP A 128 -5.32 -11.19 -6.61
CA TRP A 128 -4.85 -12.04 -5.50
C TRP A 128 -5.55 -13.41 -5.44
N ALA A 129 -6.79 -13.49 -5.93
CA ALA A 129 -7.50 -14.75 -6.11
C ALA A 129 -7.01 -15.59 -7.32
N GLY A 130 -6.05 -15.08 -8.10
CA GLY A 130 -5.53 -15.73 -9.30
C GLY A 130 -6.45 -15.66 -10.50
N GLU A 131 -7.43 -14.74 -10.49
CA GLU A 131 -8.31 -14.55 -11.63
C GLU A 131 -7.59 -13.84 -12.78
N LYS A 132 -7.96 -14.20 -14.01
CA LYS A 132 -7.59 -13.43 -15.20
C LYS A 132 -8.51 -12.21 -15.28
N ILE A 133 -7.93 -11.02 -15.25
CA ILE A 133 -8.68 -9.75 -15.30
C ILE A 133 -8.79 -9.19 -16.72
N THR A 134 -8.07 -9.79 -17.66
CA THR A 134 -8.10 -9.47 -19.10
C THR A 134 -8.03 -10.80 -19.89
N ASP A 135 -7.97 -10.74 -21.22
CA ASP A 135 -7.78 -11.90 -22.11
C ASP A 135 -6.34 -12.46 -22.06
N SER A 136 -5.60 -12.21 -21.01
CA SER A 136 -4.26 -12.71 -20.79
C SER A 136 -4.23 -14.24 -20.73
N VAL A 137 -3.17 -14.87 -21.26
CA VAL A 137 -2.99 -16.32 -21.18
C VAL A 137 -2.77 -16.78 -19.74
N LEU A 138 -2.01 -15.98 -18.96
CA LEU A 138 -1.69 -16.26 -17.55
C LEU A 138 -2.31 -15.23 -16.63
N PRO A 139 -2.65 -15.62 -15.38
CA PRO A 139 -3.03 -14.66 -14.34
C PRO A 139 -1.83 -13.78 -13.94
N VAL A 140 -2.13 -12.63 -13.32
CA VAL A 140 -1.11 -11.77 -12.71
C VAL A 140 -0.69 -12.39 -11.38
N GLY A 141 0.61 -12.62 -11.18
CA GLY A 141 1.19 -13.14 -9.93
C GLY A 141 2.33 -12.24 -9.41
N PRO A 142 2.96 -12.58 -8.27
CA PRO A 142 2.74 -13.79 -7.47
C PRO A 142 1.42 -13.76 -6.69
N ALA A 143 0.99 -14.92 -6.18
CA ALA A 143 -0.05 -14.97 -5.15
C ALA A 143 0.52 -14.42 -3.83
N PRO A 144 -0.28 -13.71 -3.02
CA PRO A 144 0.12 -13.30 -1.67
C PRO A 144 0.39 -14.52 -0.76
N VAL A 145 1.20 -14.34 0.27
CA VAL A 145 1.42 -15.33 1.33
C VAL A 145 0.21 -15.39 2.26
N GLN A 146 -0.36 -14.23 2.57
CA GLN A 146 -1.56 -14.15 3.40
C GLN A 146 -2.79 -14.59 2.59
N PRO A 147 -3.62 -15.54 3.09
CA PRO A 147 -4.81 -16.01 2.37
C PRO A 147 -5.78 -14.88 2.02
N GLY A 148 -6.13 -14.74 0.75
CA GLY A 148 -7.01 -13.68 0.27
C GLY A 148 -6.32 -12.32 0.04
N GLY A 149 -5.05 -12.20 0.37
CA GLY A 149 -4.23 -10.99 0.26
C GLY A 149 -3.88 -10.37 1.60
N PRO A 150 -2.99 -9.37 1.61
CA PRO A 150 -2.71 -8.58 2.80
C PRO A 150 -3.97 -7.90 3.32
N PRO A 151 -4.19 -7.82 4.65
CA PRO A 151 -5.35 -7.10 5.20
C PRO A 151 -5.41 -5.66 4.71
N LEU A 152 -6.61 -5.20 4.34
CA LEU A 152 -6.88 -3.85 3.83
C LEU A 152 -7.52 -3.00 4.93
N PHE A 153 -6.83 -1.93 5.33
CA PHE A 153 -7.34 -0.95 6.28
C PHE A 153 -7.64 0.37 5.56
N VAL A 154 -8.81 0.96 5.85
CA VAL A 154 -9.27 2.18 5.16
C VAL A 154 -9.09 3.41 6.03
N GLY A 155 -8.29 4.36 5.55
CA GLY A 155 -8.22 5.70 6.13
C GLY A 155 -9.49 6.51 5.83
N SER A 156 -10.42 6.56 6.79
CA SER A 156 -11.67 7.32 6.66
C SER A 156 -12.16 7.83 8.01
N ILE A 157 -12.82 9.00 8.01
CA ILE A 157 -13.35 9.66 9.22
C ILE A 157 -14.86 9.87 9.18
N GLY A 158 -15.50 9.67 8.05
CA GLY A 158 -16.95 9.89 7.92
C GLY A 158 -17.79 8.62 8.19
N PRO A 159 -18.92 8.68 8.91
CA PRO A 159 -19.71 7.48 9.21
C PRO A 159 -20.29 6.80 7.97
N LYS A 160 -20.54 7.54 6.88
CA LYS A 160 -20.98 6.96 5.59
C LYS A 160 -19.85 6.19 4.91
N THR A 161 -18.64 6.74 4.93
CA THR A 161 -17.44 6.13 4.31
C THR A 161 -17.02 4.89 5.09
N ILE A 162 -17.06 4.93 6.43
CA ILE A 162 -16.80 3.76 7.29
C ILE A 162 -17.78 2.63 6.98
N ARG A 163 -19.08 2.92 6.91
CA ARG A 163 -20.09 1.90 6.53
C ARG A 163 -19.87 1.32 5.13
N SER A 164 -19.46 2.14 4.19
CA SER A 164 -19.13 1.67 2.84
C SER A 164 -17.90 0.76 2.84
N ALA A 165 -16.86 1.13 3.58
CA ALA A 165 -15.64 0.33 3.69
C ALA A 165 -15.86 -1.02 4.36
N ALA A 166 -16.72 -1.09 5.37
CA ALA A 166 -16.98 -2.31 6.14
C ALA A 166 -17.49 -3.51 5.32
N SER A 167 -17.93 -3.29 4.08
CA SER A 167 -18.38 -4.37 3.20
C SER A 167 -17.24 -5.05 2.41
N TRP A 168 -16.03 -4.45 2.38
CA TRP A 168 -14.93 -4.94 1.56
C TRP A 168 -13.53 -4.75 2.18
N ALA A 169 -13.39 -4.01 3.26
CA ALA A 169 -12.14 -3.82 3.99
C ALA A 169 -12.14 -4.65 5.28
N ASP A 170 -10.94 -4.89 5.81
CA ASP A 170 -10.74 -5.68 7.03
C ASP A 170 -10.67 -4.79 8.29
N GLY A 171 -10.50 -3.46 8.08
CA GLY A 171 -10.45 -2.49 9.16
C GLY A 171 -10.48 -1.05 8.67
#